data_602c4f55199a05af723f039e2a403f76
#
_entry.id   602c4f55199a05af723f039e2a403f76
#
_cell.length_a   1.000
_cell.length_b   1.000
_cell.length_c   1.000
_cell.angle_alpha   90.00
_cell.angle_beta   90.00
_cell.angle_gamma   90.00
#
_symmetry.space_group_name_H-M   'P 1'
#
loop_
_entity.id
_entity.type
_entity.pdbx_description
1 polymer ?
#
loop_
_entity_poly.entity_id
_entity_poly.type
_entity_poly.pdbx_seq_one_letter_code
_entity_poly.pdbx_strand_id
1 'polypeptide(L)'
;MKTSILILITTGLAALSSSSYAIDVNHGKSLQQDNCMSCHDDGIYTREERRVTTLDALRQQVQRCETNLNLTWFPEDVDAVIEYLDTSFYKFK
;
A
#
# COMPACT_ATOMS: atom_id res chain seq x y z
N MET A 1 2.28 23.16 56.44
CA MET A 1 2.37 23.10 55.88
C MET A 1 2.16 22.84 54.85
N LYS A 2 2.02 22.74 54.27
CA LYS A 2 1.90 22.58 53.30
C LYS A 2 2.05 21.83 52.50
N THR A 3 1.83 21.48 51.94
CA THR A 3 1.94 20.68 51.25
C THR A 3 1.77 20.66 50.03
N SER A 4 2.05 20.59 49.40
CA SER A 4 2.14 20.66 48.26
C SER A 4 1.84 19.79 47.42
N ILE A 5 1.44 19.45 46.90
CA ILE A 5 1.11 18.66 46.12
C ILE A 5 1.32 18.51 44.90
N LEU A 6 1.45 18.11 44.32
CA LEU A 6 1.81 17.92 43.24
C LEU A 6 1.19 17.31 42.29
N ILE A 7 1.01 17.23 41.71
CA ILE A 7 0.43 16.83 40.78
C ILE A 7 0.84 16.36 39.71
N LEU A 8 0.81 15.78 39.32
CA LEU A 8 1.25 15.25 38.37
C LEU A 8 0.56 15.01 37.33
N ILE A 9 0.57 15.09 36.66
CA ILE A 9 0.04 15.04 35.60
C ILE A 9 0.37 14.36 34.66
N THR A 10 0.34 13.66 34.35
CA THR A 10 0.64 12.88 33.53
C THR A 10 0.11 12.96 32.41
N THR A 11 -0.06 13.21 31.89
CA THR A 11 -0.45 13.31 30.79
C THR A 11 -0.39 12.47 29.93
N GLY A 12 -0.69 11.87 29.69
CA GLY A 12 -0.70 10.98 28.94
C GLY A 12 -0.55 11.03 27.69
N LEU A 13 -0.45 10.85 27.08
CA LEU A 13 -0.23 10.87 25.95
C LEU A 13 -0.56 10.00 25.17
N ALA A 14 -1.03 9.77 24.87
CA ALA A 14 -1.55 9.11 24.15
C ALA A 14 -1.20 8.85 23.02
N ALA A 15 -0.80 8.19 22.80
CA ALA A 15 -0.35 7.75 21.83
C ALA A 15 -1.20 7.56 20.86
N LEU A 16 -1.55 7.90 20.35
CA LEU A 16 -2.18 7.70 19.40
C LEU A 16 -1.98 6.92 18.51
N SER A 17 -1.98 6.08 18.44
CA SER A 17 -1.84 5.20 17.60
C SER A 17 -2.54 5.39 16.49
N SER A 18 -2.17 5.83 15.64
CA SER A 18 -2.78 5.94 14.55
C SER A 18 -2.92 4.76 13.95
N SER A 19 -3.90 4.35 13.49
CA SER A 19 -3.96 3.13 12.87
C SER A 19 -3.53 3.18 11.47
N SER A 20 -3.02 4.23 11.00
CA SER A 20 -2.56 4.17 9.64
C SER A 20 -1.29 3.33 9.58
N TYR A 21 -1.14 2.59 8.55
CA TYR A 21 0.06 1.80 8.33
C TYR A 21 0.90 2.46 7.26
N ALA A 22 2.18 2.23 7.31
CA ALA A 22 3.07 2.73 6.26
C ALA A 22 3.02 1.75 5.09
N ILE A 23 2.92 2.29 3.89
CA ILE A 23 2.92 1.45 2.71
C ILE A 23 4.33 0.99 2.44
N ASP A 24 4.52 -0.31 2.34
CA ASP A 24 5.83 -0.89 2.12
C ASP A 24 5.98 -1.26 0.64
N VAL A 25 6.67 -0.43 -0.09
CA VAL A 25 6.85 -0.62 -1.52
C VAL A 25 7.62 -1.89 -1.82
N ASN A 26 8.58 -2.24 -0.97
CA ASN A 26 9.34 -3.47 -1.18
C ASN A 26 8.47 -4.71 -1.01
N HIS A 27 7.54 -4.66 -0.08
CA HIS A 27 6.58 -5.74 0.08
C HIS A 27 5.69 -5.85 -1.16
N GLY A 28 5.26 -4.70 -1.69
CA GLY A 28 4.48 -4.67 -2.91
C GLY A 28 5.23 -5.26 -4.09
N LYS A 29 6.51 -4.96 -4.20
CA LYS A 29 7.34 -5.52 -5.26
C LYS A 29 7.39 -7.05 -5.16
N SER A 30 7.59 -7.57 -3.97
CA SER A 30 7.64 -9.02 -3.78
C SER A 30 6.32 -9.67 -4.15
N LEU A 31 5.20 -9.10 -3.73
CA LEU A 31 3.91 -9.66 -4.04
C LEU A 31 3.65 -9.63 -5.55
N GLN A 32 4.00 -8.55 -6.20
CA GLN A 32 3.80 -8.42 -7.63
C GLN A 32 4.66 -9.43 -8.38
N GLN A 33 5.92 -9.56 -8.02
CA GLN A 33 6.81 -10.47 -8.72
C GLN A 33 6.45 -11.93 -8.47
N ASP A 34 6.01 -12.25 -7.27
CA ASP A 34 5.68 -13.63 -6.96
C ASP A 34 4.37 -14.07 -7.61
N ASN A 35 3.46 -13.15 -7.83
CA ASN A 35 2.10 -13.53 -8.25
C ASN A 35 1.70 -13.05 -9.63
N CYS A 36 2.19 -11.90 -10.06
CA CYS A 36 1.71 -11.28 -11.29
C CYS A 36 2.59 -11.57 -12.49
N MET A 37 3.86 -11.85 -12.26
CA MET A 37 4.80 -12.04 -13.36
C MET A 37 4.66 -13.38 -14.05
N SER A 38 3.84 -14.26 -13.51
CA SER A 38 3.66 -15.57 -14.13
C SER A 38 2.89 -15.49 -15.45
N CYS A 39 2.16 -14.40 -15.67
CA CYS A 39 1.37 -14.24 -16.88
C CYS A 39 1.89 -13.18 -17.82
N HIS A 40 2.67 -12.23 -17.32
CA HIS A 40 3.18 -11.16 -18.15
C HIS A 40 4.45 -10.62 -17.49
N ASP A 41 5.18 -9.82 -18.25
CA ASP A 41 6.35 -9.14 -17.69
C ASP A 41 6.01 -7.68 -17.42
N ASP A 42 7.01 -6.90 -17.01
CA ASP A 42 6.80 -5.51 -16.65
C ASP A 42 6.48 -4.61 -17.85
N GLY A 43 6.66 -5.11 -19.05
CA GLY A 43 6.44 -4.29 -20.24
C GLY A 43 5.02 -3.78 -20.37
N ILE A 44 4.04 -4.52 -19.84
CA ILE A 44 2.66 -4.08 -19.96
C ILE A 44 2.40 -2.80 -19.16
N TYR A 45 3.25 -2.47 -18.21
CA TYR A 45 3.04 -1.28 -17.39
C TYR A 45 3.57 -0.02 -18.07
N THR A 46 4.49 -0.16 -19.01
CA THR A 46 5.16 0.99 -19.59
C THR A 46 4.91 1.15 -21.09
N ARG A 47 4.23 0.21 -21.73
CA ARG A 47 3.99 0.31 -23.17
C ARG A 47 3.08 1.50 -23.46
N GLU A 48 3.18 2.04 -24.65
CA GLU A 48 2.40 3.22 -25.01
C GLU A 48 0.91 2.97 -24.97
N GLU A 49 0.48 1.78 -25.31
CA GLU A 49 -0.92 1.48 -25.39
C GLU A 49 -1.44 0.80 -24.14
N ARG A 50 -0.89 1.13 -23.01
CA ARG A 50 -1.35 0.50 -21.79
C ARG A 50 -2.79 0.92 -21.51
N ARG A 51 -3.55 -0.03 -20.97
CA ARG A 51 -4.97 0.20 -20.73
C ARG A 51 -5.26 0.92 -19.44
N VAL A 52 -4.36 0.83 -18.48
CA VAL A 52 -4.52 1.48 -17.20
C VAL A 52 -3.92 2.87 -17.34
N THR A 53 -4.76 3.88 -17.23
CA THR A 53 -4.33 5.25 -17.47
C THR A 53 -4.60 6.18 -16.29
N THR A 54 -5.13 5.68 -15.19
CA THR A 54 -5.35 6.48 -13.98
C THR A 54 -5.02 5.64 -12.76
N LEU A 55 -4.79 6.31 -11.64
CA LEU A 55 -4.52 5.61 -10.39
C LEU A 55 -5.72 4.78 -9.96
N ASP A 56 -6.92 5.30 -10.16
CA ASP A 56 -8.12 4.56 -9.80
C ASP A 56 -8.26 3.30 -10.64
N ALA A 57 -7.97 3.40 -11.94
CA ALA A 57 -8.00 2.23 -12.81
C ALA A 57 -6.92 1.21 -12.42
N LEU A 58 -5.76 1.70 -11.95
CA LEU A 58 -4.72 0.81 -11.47
C LEU A 58 -5.19 0.03 -10.25
N ARG A 59 -5.85 0.69 -9.31
CA ARG A 59 -6.37 0.01 -8.13
C ARG A 59 -7.36 -1.08 -8.54
N GLN A 60 -8.26 -0.77 -9.46
CA GLN A 60 -9.23 -1.75 -9.91
C GLN A 60 -8.55 -2.94 -10.58
N GLN A 61 -7.51 -2.67 -11.34
CA GLN A 61 -6.80 -3.74 -12.02
C GLN A 61 -6.08 -4.66 -11.04
N VAL A 62 -5.44 -4.08 -10.02
CA VAL A 62 -4.76 -4.88 -9.01
C VAL A 62 -5.76 -5.74 -8.24
N GLN A 63 -6.91 -5.17 -7.90
CA GLN A 63 -7.94 -5.92 -7.19
C GLN A 63 -8.51 -7.04 -8.06
N ARG A 64 -8.65 -6.79 -9.34
CA ARG A 64 -9.13 -7.82 -10.27
C ARG A 64 -8.12 -8.96 -10.40
N CYS A 65 -6.85 -8.64 -10.44
CA CYS A 65 -5.82 -9.66 -10.52
C CYS A 65 -5.77 -10.48 -9.23
N GLU A 66 -5.89 -9.82 -8.10
CA GLU A 66 -5.91 -10.52 -6.82
C GLU A 66 -7.07 -11.52 -6.76
N THR A 67 -8.25 -11.09 -7.23
CA THR A 67 -9.41 -11.95 -7.25
C THR A 67 -9.23 -13.10 -8.24
N ASN A 68 -8.74 -12.80 -9.45
CA ASN A 68 -8.59 -13.81 -10.49
C ASN A 68 -7.55 -14.87 -10.12
N LEU A 69 -6.53 -14.48 -9.39
CA LEU A 69 -5.49 -15.42 -8.97
C LEU A 69 -5.82 -16.07 -7.63
N ASN A 70 -6.98 -15.72 -7.07
CA ASN A 70 -7.43 -16.33 -5.84
C ASN A 70 -6.49 -16.05 -4.67
N LEU A 71 -5.91 -14.89 -4.65
CA LEU A 71 -5.04 -14.48 -3.56
C LEU A 71 -5.89 -13.92 -2.43
N THR A 72 -5.43 -14.11 -1.21
CA THR A 72 -6.18 -13.59 -0.08
C THR A 72 -5.39 -12.45 0.53
N TRP A 73 -5.27 -11.37 -0.21
CA TRP A 73 -4.50 -10.22 0.25
C TRP A 73 -5.32 -9.36 1.18
N PHE A 74 -4.64 -8.78 2.15
CA PHE A 74 -5.24 -7.73 2.97
C PHE A 74 -5.21 -6.42 2.20
N PRO A 75 -5.99 -5.43 2.64
CA PRO A 75 -5.95 -4.12 1.98
C PRO A 75 -4.55 -3.53 1.92
N GLU A 76 -3.72 -3.77 2.95
CA GLU A 76 -2.34 -3.30 2.96
C GLU A 76 -1.53 -3.90 1.83
N ASP A 77 -1.79 -5.16 1.51
CA ASP A 77 -1.08 -5.82 0.43
C ASP A 77 -1.45 -5.21 -0.91
N VAL A 78 -2.73 -4.96 -1.12
CA VAL A 78 -3.21 -4.32 -2.34
C VAL A 78 -2.58 -2.93 -2.47
N ASP A 79 -2.60 -2.16 -1.40
CA ASP A 79 -2.03 -0.82 -1.42
C ASP A 79 -0.53 -0.86 -1.70
N ALA A 80 0.17 -1.84 -1.16
CA ALA A 80 1.61 -1.97 -1.39
C ALA A 80 1.91 -2.26 -2.85
N VAL A 81 1.13 -3.14 -3.48
CA VAL A 81 1.32 -3.45 -4.89
C VAL A 81 1.02 -2.22 -5.76
N ILE A 82 -0.07 -1.51 -5.45
CA ILE A 82 -0.42 -0.31 -6.20
C ILE A 82 0.69 0.73 -6.08
N GLU A 83 1.19 0.94 -4.89
CA GLU A 83 2.26 1.92 -4.71
C GLU A 83 3.53 1.51 -5.45
N TYR A 84 3.87 0.23 -5.42
CA TYR A 84 5.03 -0.24 -6.16
C TYR A 84 4.87 0.00 -7.66
N LEU A 85 3.72 -0.38 -8.21
CA LEU A 85 3.50 -0.23 -9.64
C LEU A 85 3.45 1.26 -10.04
N ASP A 86 2.84 2.07 -9.20
CA ASP A 86 2.74 3.49 -9.52
C ASP A 86 4.09 4.18 -9.45
N THR A 87 4.85 3.95 -8.39
CA THR A 87 6.14 4.64 -8.25
C THR A 87 7.17 4.12 -9.23
N SER A 88 7.06 2.87 -9.64
CA SER A 88 8.07 2.26 -10.50
C SER A 88 7.74 2.40 -11.98
N PHE A 89 6.47 2.38 -12.35
CA PHE A 89 6.10 2.31 -13.76
C PHE A 89 5.10 3.36 -14.20
N TYR A 90 3.96 3.47 -13.52
CA TYR A 90 2.88 4.32 -14.02
C TYR A 90 3.08 5.79 -13.71
N LYS A 91 3.47 6.10 -12.50
CA LYS A 91 3.79 7.48 -12.08
C LYS A 91 2.62 8.41 -12.24
N PHE A 92 1.47 7.97 -11.78
CA PHE A 92 0.26 8.79 -11.81
C PHE A 92 0.25 9.86 -10.72
N LYS A 93 0.94 9.62 -9.61
CA LYS A 93 0.99 10.60 -8.54
C LYS A 93 2.04 11.65 -8.78
#